data_f031009bd89a4fdaf31496e5faee6b96
#
_entry.id   f031009bd89a4fdaf31496e5faee6b96
#
_cell.length_a   1.000
_cell.length_b   1.000
_cell.length_c   1.000
_cell.angle_alpha   90.00
_cell.angle_beta   90.00
_cell.angle_gamma   90.00
#
_symmetry.space_group_name_H-M   'P 1'
#
loop_
_entity.id
_entity.type
_entity.pdbx_description
1 polymer ?
#
loop_
_entity_poly.entity_id
_entity_poly.type
_entity_poly.pdbx_seq_one_letter_code
_entity_poly.pdbx_strand_id
1 'polypeptide(L)'
;ACDTNSVLDSLAVALEKGIPVVCFDTGVADAPEGSVYATVATDNVAAGACAATNMFPVIEAKIAAATADAPVRIGEVNQDATALNIQQRGLGFINEMIKLCNAAGKKVAVVGNEFYVGAATGAVSEADAEVIIEVGVPSQTVVAEAAAVAQAIMAKEDTIAIFGSNQTTAEGVITANETLNVLGADGIVAAGFDAGAPQKAAINAGQLIGSVTQSPLMMGYHCVYTLVDACDGKEVADMPMDGYWYNTEN
;
A
#
# COMPACT_ATOMS: atom_id res chain seq x y z
N ALA A 1 12.44 8.87 -5.66
CA ALA A 1 11.69 10.08 -6.03
C ALA A 1 10.20 9.85 -5.83
N CYS A 2 9.51 10.83 -5.26
CA CYS A 2 8.04 10.77 -5.08
C CYS A 2 7.28 10.95 -6.41
N ASP A 3 7.94 11.54 -7.42
CA ASP A 3 7.49 11.60 -8.81
C ASP A 3 8.64 11.13 -9.69
N THR A 4 8.46 9.97 -10.33
CA THR A 4 9.49 9.33 -11.14
C THR A 4 9.84 10.13 -12.39
N ASN A 5 8.86 10.82 -13.00
CA ASN A 5 9.09 11.62 -14.20
C ASN A 5 9.99 12.83 -13.93
N SER A 6 9.93 13.40 -12.74
CA SER A 6 10.70 14.59 -12.36
C SER A 6 12.21 14.40 -12.29
N VAL A 7 12.70 13.14 -12.27
CA VAL A 7 14.13 12.83 -12.13
C VAL A 7 14.78 12.25 -13.37
N LEU A 8 14.04 11.97 -14.44
CA LEU A 8 14.55 11.31 -15.64
C LEU A 8 15.70 12.08 -16.30
N ASP A 9 15.56 13.41 -16.45
CA ASP A 9 16.62 14.26 -17.02
C ASP A 9 17.87 14.27 -16.13
N SER A 10 17.70 14.27 -14.81
CA SER A 10 18.82 14.23 -13.87
C SER A 10 19.56 12.90 -13.92
N LEU A 11 18.83 11.78 -14.09
CA LEU A 11 19.42 10.45 -14.29
C LEU A 11 20.20 10.36 -15.60
N ALA A 12 19.67 10.95 -16.69
CA ALA A 12 20.40 11.02 -17.97
C ALA A 12 21.71 11.79 -17.83
N VAL A 13 21.71 12.94 -17.13
CA VAL A 13 22.92 13.73 -16.85
C VAL A 13 23.92 12.94 -15.98
N ALA A 14 23.44 12.19 -14.97
CA ALA A 14 24.31 11.37 -14.15
C ALA A 14 24.98 10.27 -14.98
N LEU A 15 24.23 9.61 -15.86
CA LEU A 15 24.74 8.61 -16.79
C LEU A 15 25.82 9.17 -17.72
N GLU A 16 25.58 10.32 -18.37
CA GLU A 16 26.56 10.99 -19.23
C GLU A 16 27.86 11.33 -18.51
N LYS A 17 27.77 11.65 -17.22
CA LYS A 17 28.93 11.98 -16.37
C LYS A 17 29.60 10.78 -15.71
N GLY A 18 29.08 9.57 -15.95
CA GLY A 18 29.58 8.36 -15.31
C GLY A 18 29.41 8.34 -13.77
N ILE A 19 28.36 9.01 -13.27
CA ILE A 19 28.05 9.04 -11.83
C ILE A 19 27.13 7.86 -11.53
N PRO A 20 27.56 6.87 -10.72
CA PRO A 20 26.71 5.76 -10.34
C PRO A 20 25.56 6.22 -9.45
N VAL A 21 24.36 5.71 -9.70
CA VAL A 21 23.15 6.01 -8.94
C VAL A 21 22.55 4.70 -8.43
N VAL A 22 22.26 4.65 -7.13
CA VAL A 22 21.48 3.60 -6.47
C VAL A 22 20.22 4.23 -5.89
N CYS A 23 19.06 3.70 -6.22
CA CYS A 23 17.80 4.16 -5.67
C CYS A 23 17.59 3.62 -4.25
N PHE A 24 17.01 4.45 -3.40
CA PHE A 24 16.66 4.15 -2.03
C PHE A 24 15.14 4.26 -1.84
N ASP A 25 14.52 3.27 -1.21
CA ASP A 25 13.09 3.19 -0.88
C ASP A 25 12.16 3.09 -2.09
N THR A 26 12.34 3.89 -3.11
CA THR A 26 11.56 3.82 -4.34
C THR A 26 12.45 3.87 -5.57
N GLY A 27 12.18 3.00 -6.54
CA GLY A 27 12.86 2.99 -7.84
C GLY A 27 12.27 4.00 -8.82
N VAL A 28 12.81 3.99 -10.04
CA VAL A 28 12.34 4.80 -11.17
C VAL A 28 12.07 3.85 -12.34
N ALA A 29 10.78 3.55 -12.62
CA ALA A 29 10.38 2.54 -13.58
C ALA A 29 10.88 2.82 -15.00
N ASP A 30 10.85 4.10 -15.44
CA ASP A 30 11.22 4.54 -16.77
C ASP A 30 12.62 5.20 -16.79
N ALA A 31 13.50 4.81 -15.85
CA ALA A 31 14.88 5.32 -15.81
C ALA A 31 15.61 5.03 -17.15
N PRO A 32 16.40 5.97 -17.70
CA PRO A 32 17.26 5.69 -18.84
C PRO A 32 18.11 4.44 -18.58
N GLU A 33 18.22 3.57 -19.58
CA GLU A 33 18.96 2.31 -19.45
C GLU A 33 20.39 2.56 -18.96
N GLY A 34 20.80 1.86 -17.90
CA GLY A 34 22.10 1.98 -17.26
C GLY A 34 22.29 3.21 -16.36
N SER A 35 21.27 4.07 -16.19
CA SER A 35 21.36 5.24 -15.30
C SER A 35 21.20 4.91 -13.83
N VAL A 36 20.49 3.82 -13.51
CA VAL A 36 20.31 3.28 -12.15
C VAL A 36 20.98 1.91 -12.09
N TYR A 37 21.91 1.74 -11.15
CA TYR A 37 22.67 0.52 -10.97
C TYR A 37 21.90 -0.53 -10.16
N ALA A 38 21.15 -0.08 -9.16
CA ALA A 38 20.30 -0.93 -8.33
C ALA A 38 19.27 -0.10 -7.57
N THR A 39 18.23 -0.76 -7.09
CA THR A 39 17.24 -0.21 -6.15
C THR A 39 17.26 -1.04 -4.86
N VAL A 40 17.42 -0.38 -3.71
CA VAL A 40 17.28 -0.97 -2.38
C VAL A 40 15.98 -0.47 -1.77
N ALA A 41 14.97 -1.31 -1.74
CA ALA A 41 13.61 -0.93 -1.35
C ALA A 41 12.88 -2.10 -0.68
N THR A 42 11.79 -1.81 0.00
CA THR A 42 10.85 -2.84 0.44
C THR A 42 10.28 -3.58 -0.77
N ASP A 43 10.10 -4.90 -0.70
CA ASP A 43 9.20 -5.62 -1.61
C ASP A 43 7.76 -5.14 -1.35
N ASN A 44 7.40 -4.07 -2.05
CA ASN A 44 6.14 -3.38 -1.83
C ASN A 44 4.92 -4.22 -2.24
N VAL A 45 5.07 -5.09 -3.24
CA VAL A 45 4.01 -6.03 -3.65
C VAL A 45 3.75 -7.03 -2.53
N ALA A 46 4.80 -7.66 -2.01
CA ALA A 46 4.70 -8.61 -0.91
C ALA A 46 4.22 -7.94 0.39
N ALA A 47 4.66 -6.71 0.65
CA ALA A 47 4.24 -5.95 1.84
C ALA A 47 2.74 -5.56 1.79
N GLY A 48 2.22 -5.16 0.63
CA GLY A 48 0.79 -4.94 0.44
C GLY A 48 -0.02 -6.24 0.60
N ALA A 49 0.45 -7.33 -0.03
CA ALA A 49 -0.16 -8.65 0.12
C ALA A 49 -0.16 -9.15 1.58
N CYS A 50 0.88 -8.82 2.36
CA CYS A 50 0.95 -9.13 3.79
C CYS A 50 -0.20 -8.46 4.57
N ALA A 51 -0.55 -7.22 4.27
CA ALA A 51 -1.71 -6.56 4.88
C ALA A 51 -3.02 -7.29 4.55
N ALA A 52 -3.26 -7.62 3.27
CA ALA A 52 -4.45 -8.36 2.84
C ALA A 52 -4.56 -9.73 3.52
N THR A 53 -3.46 -10.49 3.58
CA THR A 53 -3.39 -11.81 4.20
C THR A 53 -3.75 -11.78 5.69
N ASN A 54 -3.32 -10.72 6.41
CA ASN A 54 -3.63 -10.57 7.83
C ASN A 54 -5.02 -9.99 8.10
N MET A 55 -5.58 -9.20 7.18
CA MET A 55 -6.95 -8.67 7.30
C MET A 55 -8.01 -9.70 6.95
N PHE A 56 -7.79 -10.52 5.92
CA PHE A 56 -8.80 -11.43 5.38
C PHE A 56 -9.43 -12.34 6.43
N PRO A 57 -8.70 -13.05 7.30
CA PRO A 57 -9.30 -13.94 8.31
C PRO A 57 -10.26 -13.21 9.26
N VAL A 58 -10.01 -11.92 9.52
CA VAL A 58 -10.84 -11.11 10.44
C VAL A 58 -12.17 -10.70 9.80
N ILE A 59 -12.20 -10.55 8.48
CA ILE A 59 -13.38 -10.12 7.71
C ILE A 59 -14.04 -11.26 6.92
N GLU A 60 -13.48 -12.46 6.94
CA GLU A 60 -13.92 -13.62 6.14
C GLU A 60 -15.41 -13.92 6.32
N ALA A 61 -15.91 -13.89 7.55
CA ALA A 61 -17.32 -14.15 7.83
C ALA A 61 -18.26 -13.12 7.16
N LYS A 62 -17.87 -11.84 7.14
CA LYS A 62 -18.63 -10.78 6.46
C LYS A 62 -18.57 -10.95 4.94
N ILE A 63 -17.40 -11.32 4.40
CA ILE A 63 -17.21 -11.64 2.98
C ILE A 63 -18.07 -12.85 2.59
N ALA A 64 -18.08 -13.92 3.39
CA ALA A 64 -18.86 -15.11 3.09
C ALA A 64 -20.36 -14.85 3.02
N ALA A 65 -20.87 -13.91 3.81
CA ALA A 65 -22.29 -13.51 3.83
C ALA A 65 -22.67 -12.57 2.67
N ALA A 66 -21.72 -11.95 1.99
CA ALA A 66 -21.95 -11.00 0.91
C ALA A 66 -22.60 -11.66 -0.32
N THR A 67 -23.42 -10.91 -1.05
CA THR A 67 -24.05 -11.30 -2.31
C THR A 67 -23.97 -10.14 -3.31
N ALA A 68 -24.26 -10.40 -4.59
CA ALA A 68 -24.29 -9.34 -5.59
C ALA A 68 -25.38 -8.28 -5.32
N ASP A 69 -26.50 -8.67 -4.67
CA ASP A 69 -27.57 -7.74 -4.28
C ASP A 69 -27.25 -6.98 -2.97
N ALA A 70 -26.30 -7.47 -2.18
CA ALA A 70 -25.83 -6.88 -0.94
C ALA A 70 -24.29 -7.07 -0.81
N PRO A 71 -23.52 -6.37 -1.64
CA PRO A 71 -22.08 -6.46 -1.62
C PRO A 71 -21.48 -5.83 -0.35
N VAL A 72 -20.28 -6.25 0.00
CA VAL A 72 -19.47 -5.62 1.06
C VAL A 72 -18.33 -4.83 0.44
N ARG A 73 -17.84 -3.81 1.15
CA ARG A 73 -16.79 -2.89 0.70
C ARG A 73 -15.54 -3.00 1.56
N ILE A 74 -14.39 -3.03 0.89
CA ILE A 74 -13.07 -2.91 1.50
C ILE A 74 -12.44 -1.63 0.95
N GLY A 75 -12.18 -0.67 1.81
CA GLY A 75 -11.51 0.56 1.45
C GLY A 75 -10.00 0.39 1.37
N GLU A 76 -9.38 1.08 0.42
CA GLU A 76 -7.94 1.28 0.40
C GLU A 76 -7.64 2.75 0.16
N VAL A 77 -6.86 3.36 1.04
CA VAL A 77 -6.40 4.74 0.87
C VAL A 77 -4.92 4.71 0.51
N ASN A 78 -4.62 5.04 -0.74
CA ASN A 78 -3.26 5.16 -1.26
C ASN A 78 -2.84 6.62 -1.34
N GLN A 79 -1.62 6.93 -0.94
CA GLN A 79 -1.11 8.30 -0.90
C GLN A 79 -1.15 8.99 -2.26
N ASP A 80 -0.81 8.26 -3.31
CA ASP A 80 -0.79 8.74 -4.70
C ASP A 80 -0.88 7.55 -5.67
N ALA A 81 -0.88 7.85 -6.97
CA ALA A 81 -0.87 6.85 -8.04
C ALA A 81 0.34 7.02 -8.99
N THR A 82 1.42 7.67 -8.54
CA THR A 82 2.60 8.00 -9.35
C THR A 82 3.91 7.45 -8.78
N ALA A 83 4.05 7.34 -7.47
CA ALA A 83 5.22 6.77 -6.83
C ALA A 83 5.21 5.23 -6.95
N LEU A 84 6.29 4.66 -7.49
CA LEU A 84 6.36 3.23 -7.79
C LEU A 84 6.11 2.35 -6.57
N ASN A 85 6.70 2.69 -5.42
CA ASN A 85 6.50 1.95 -4.16
C ASN A 85 5.03 1.97 -3.70
N ILE A 86 4.32 3.08 -3.87
CA ILE A 86 2.90 3.20 -3.50
C ILE A 86 2.03 2.42 -4.48
N GLN A 87 2.29 2.51 -5.79
CA GLN A 87 1.60 1.71 -6.81
C GLN A 87 1.74 0.20 -6.53
N GLN A 88 2.96 -0.27 -6.31
CA GLN A 88 3.26 -1.68 -6.04
C GLN A 88 2.58 -2.17 -4.76
N ARG A 89 2.60 -1.37 -3.70
CA ARG A 89 2.00 -1.71 -2.40
C ARG A 89 0.49 -1.80 -2.49
N GLY A 90 -0.14 -0.79 -3.10
CA GLY A 90 -1.58 -0.80 -3.31
C GLY A 90 -2.03 -1.98 -4.17
N LEU A 91 -1.38 -2.21 -5.31
CA LEU A 91 -1.69 -3.37 -6.17
C LEU A 91 -1.39 -4.71 -5.47
N GLY A 92 -0.38 -4.77 -4.61
CA GLY A 92 -0.11 -5.94 -3.78
C GLY A 92 -1.27 -6.29 -2.86
N PHE A 93 -1.83 -5.30 -2.16
CA PHE A 93 -3.01 -5.46 -1.33
C PHE A 93 -4.24 -5.86 -2.15
N ILE A 94 -4.55 -5.13 -3.21
CA ILE A 94 -5.72 -5.36 -4.08
C ILE A 94 -5.68 -6.77 -4.66
N ASN A 95 -4.59 -7.15 -5.31
CA ASN A 95 -4.50 -8.42 -6.02
C ASN A 95 -4.51 -9.62 -5.07
N GLU A 96 -3.87 -9.52 -3.89
CA GLU A 96 -3.95 -10.59 -2.88
C GLU A 96 -5.34 -10.69 -2.28
N MET A 97 -6.02 -9.56 -1.98
CA MET A 97 -7.39 -9.57 -1.49
C MET A 97 -8.36 -10.18 -2.53
N ILE A 98 -8.21 -9.85 -3.82
CA ILE A 98 -8.97 -10.48 -4.91
C ILE A 98 -8.74 -11.99 -4.92
N LYS A 99 -7.50 -12.43 -4.83
CA LYS A 99 -7.13 -13.86 -4.82
C LYS A 99 -7.76 -14.59 -3.63
N LEU A 100 -7.70 -14.01 -2.43
CA LEU A 100 -8.28 -14.58 -1.21
C LEU A 100 -9.82 -14.68 -1.31
N CYS A 101 -10.48 -13.61 -1.76
CA CYS A 101 -11.92 -13.60 -1.98
C CYS A 101 -12.35 -14.62 -3.05
N ASN A 102 -11.62 -14.70 -4.18
CA ASN A 102 -11.89 -15.68 -5.24
C ASN A 102 -11.72 -17.12 -4.73
N ALA A 103 -10.71 -17.38 -3.88
CA ALA A 103 -10.53 -18.69 -3.24
C ALA A 103 -11.70 -19.04 -2.29
N ALA A 104 -12.33 -18.03 -1.68
CA ALA A 104 -13.55 -18.16 -0.88
C ALA A 104 -14.84 -18.21 -1.74
N GLY A 105 -14.72 -18.25 -3.09
CA GLY A 105 -15.84 -18.31 -4.01
C GLY A 105 -16.56 -16.99 -4.25
N LYS A 106 -15.93 -15.85 -3.94
CA LYS A 106 -16.51 -14.50 -4.08
C LYS A 106 -15.89 -13.72 -5.23
N LYS A 107 -16.73 -13.02 -5.99
CA LYS A 107 -16.31 -12.15 -7.08
C LYS A 107 -16.02 -10.75 -6.57
N VAL A 108 -14.92 -10.16 -7.03
CA VAL A 108 -14.43 -8.86 -6.57
C VAL A 108 -14.40 -7.86 -7.70
N ALA A 109 -14.96 -6.67 -7.48
CA ALA A 109 -14.73 -5.51 -8.33
C ALA A 109 -13.75 -4.53 -7.66
N VAL A 110 -13.02 -3.79 -8.47
CA VAL A 110 -12.19 -2.66 -8.02
C VAL A 110 -12.75 -1.38 -8.60
N VAL A 111 -12.95 -0.38 -7.75
CA VAL A 111 -13.52 0.92 -8.11
C VAL A 111 -12.68 2.07 -7.54
N GLY A 112 -12.94 3.29 -7.98
CA GLY A 112 -12.26 4.49 -7.49
C GLY A 112 -11.15 4.97 -8.41
N ASN A 113 -9.91 5.05 -7.97
CA ASN A 113 -8.83 5.60 -8.76
C ASN A 113 -8.54 4.78 -10.03
N GLU A 114 -8.50 5.45 -11.19
CA GLU A 114 -8.41 4.82 -12.52
C GLU A 114 -7.14 3.98 -12.72
N PHE A 115 -6.01 4.39 -12.16
CA PHE A 115 -4.76 3.63 -12.26
C PHE A 115 -4.93 2.24 -11.62
N TYR A 116 -5.40 2.19 -10.37
CA TYR A 116 -5.55 0.94 -9.63
C TYR A 116 -6.66 0.05 -10.23
N VAL A 117 -7.77 0.65 -10.67
CA VAL A 117 -8.82 -0.07 -11.40
C VAL A 117 -8.28 -0.72 -12.66
N GLY A 118 -7.49 0.01 -13.46
CA GLY A 118 -6.92 -0.50 -14.72
C GLY A 118 -5.79 -1.53 -14.54
N ALA A 119 -5.06 -1.49 -13.41
CA ALA A 119 -3.92 -2.36 -13.14
C ALA A 119 -4.27 -3.60 -12.28
N ALA A 120 -5.45 -3.62 -11.65
CA ALA A 120 -5.92 -4.75 -10.86
C ALA A 120 -6.13 -6.00 -11.74
N THR A 121 -5.76 -7.17 -11.22
CA THR A 121 -5.87 -8.43 -11.96
C THR A 121 -6.93 -9.36 -11.35
N GLY A 122 -7.81 -9.89 -12.19
CA GLY A 122 -8.84 -10.84 -11.76
C GLY A 122 -10.11 -10.20 -11.19
N ALA A 123 -10.26 -8.88 -11.32
CA ALA A 123 -11.48 -8.17 -10.98
C ALA A 123 -12.60 -8.42 -12.02
N VAL A 124 -13.85 -8.36 -11.55
CA VAL A 124 -15.06 -8.41 -12.40
C VAL A 124 -15.71 -7.03 -12.47
N SER A 125 -16.82 -6.92 -13.23
CA SER A 125 -17.61 -5.69 -13.21
C SER A 125 -18.28 -5.47 -11.85
N GLU A 126 -18.51 -4.21 -11.47
CA GLU A 126 -19.18 -3.88 -10.20
C GLU A 126 -20.57 -4.53 -10.07
N ALA A 127 -21.31 -4.65 -11.20
CA ALA A 127 -22.63 -5.27 -11.22
C ALA A 127 -22.63 -6.79 -10.90
N ASP A 128 -21.48 -7.46 -11.08
CA ASP A 128 -21.34 -8.90 -10.84
C ASP A 128 -20.63 -9.21 -9.51
N ALA A 129 -20.18 -8.17 -8.78
CA ALA A 129 -19.35 -8.30 -7.62
C ALA A 129 -20.13 -8.53 -6.33
N GLU A 130 -19.60 -9.36 -5.46
CA GLU A 130 -20.07 -9.56 -4.08
C GLU A 130 -19.17 -8.80 -3.09
N VAL A 131 -17.95 -8.45 -3.51
CA VAL A 131 -16.97 -7.64 -2.76
C VAL A 131 -16.50 -6.50 -3.64
N ILE A 132 -16.47 -5.29 -3.11
CA ILE A 132 -16.01 -4.09 -3.79
C ILE A 132 -14.75 -3.61 -3.08
N ILE A 133 -13.63 -3.54 -3.77
CA ILE A 133 -12.43 -2.83 -3.28
C ILE A 133 -12.49 -1.41 -3.82
N GLU A 134 -12.65 -0.43 -2.94
CA GLU A 134 -12.67 0.99 -3.31
C GLU A 134 -11.34 1.65 -2.99
N VAL A 135 -10.66 2.11 -4.04
CA VAL A 135 -9.35 2.76 -3.93
C VAL A 135 -9.50 4.27 -3.98
N GLY A 136 -9.24 4.92 -2.86
CA GLY A 136 -9.22 6.37 -2.74
C GLY A 136 -7.79 6.91 -2.75
N VAL A 137 -7.57 7.99 -3.50
CA VAL A 137 -6.29 8.71 -3.56
C VAL A 137 -6.56 10.17 -3.19
N PRO A 138 -5.93 10.71 -2.14
CA PRO A 138 -6.11 12.10 -1.74
C PRO A 138 -5.50 13.06 -2.78
N SER A 139 -6.02 14.26 -2.86
CA SER A 139 -5.55 15.29 -3.80
C SER A 139 -4.14 15.81 -3.45
N GLN A 140 -3.74 15.68 -2.18
CA GLN A 140 -2.43 16.04 -1.66
C GLN A 140 -1.97 14.99 -0.63
N THR A 141 -0.65 14.79 -0.53
CA THR A 141 -0.02 13.82 0.36
C THR A 141 0.04 14.32 1.82
N VAL A 142 -1.11 14.69 2.39
CA VAL A 142 -1.25 15.17 3.77
C VAL A 142 -2.34 14.42 4.51
N VAL A 143 -2.19 14.28 5.83
CA VAL A 143 -3.11 13.51 6.68
C VAL A 143 -4.56 13.99 6.56
N ALA A 144 -4.79 15.30 6.50
CA ALA A 144 -6.15 15.86 6.42
C ALA A 144 -6.90 15.43 5.15
N GLU A 145 -6.21 15.42 3.99
CA GLU A 145 -6.80 14.97 2.72
C GLU A 145 -7.02 13.45 2.73
N ALA A 146 -6.07 12.69 3.28
CA ALA A 146 -6.22 11.25 3.48
C ALA A 146 -7.40 10.93 4.41
N ALA A 147 -7.60 11.73 5.47
CA ALA A 147 -8.73 11.58 6.38
C ALA A 147 -10.07 11.85 5.68
N ALA A 148 -10.15 12.85 4.80
CA ALA A 148 -11.36 13.14 4.03
C ALA A 148 -11.72 11.96 3.10
N VAL A 149 -10.72 11.37 2.43
CA VAL A 149 -10.91 10.17 1.59
C VAL A 149 -11.34 8.98 2.43
N ALA A 150 -10.65 8.70 3.54
CA ALA A 150 -10.99 7.61 4.45
C ALA A 150 -12.41 7.76 4.99
N GLN A 151 -12.80 8.98 5.41
CA GLN A 151 -14.14 9.29 5.91
C GLN A 151 -15.22 9.02 4.88
N ALA A 152 -14.99 9.39 3.61
CA ALA A 152 -15.94 9.16 2.52
C ALA A 152 -16.18 7.66 2.26
N ILE A 153 -15.16 6.82 2.41
CA ILE A 153 -15.26 5.36 2.27
C ILE A 153 -15.93 4.77 3.53
N MET A 154 -15.44 5.11 4.71
CA MET A 154 -15.92 4.58 5.99
C MET A 154 -17.37 4.96 6.33
N ALA A 155 -17.89 6.03 5.74
CA ALA A 155 -19.29 6.45 5.92
C ALA A 155 -20.29 5.62 5.10
N LYS A 156 -19.83 4.75 4.20
CA LYS A 156 -20.70 3.85 3.42
C LYS A 156 -21.10 2.66 4.28
N GLU A 157 -22.39 2.34 4.29
CA GLU A 157 -22.97 1.29 5.15
C GLU A 157 -22.44 -0.11 4.85
N ASP A 158 -21.98 -0.36 3.61
CA ASP A 158 -21.41 -1.62 3.14
C ASP A 158 -19.91 -1.78 3.47
N THR A 159 -19.25 -0.75 4.02
CA THR A 159 -17.82 -0.81 4.34
C THR A 159 -17.56 -1.70 5.56
N ILE A 160 -16.80 -2.77 5.36
CA ILE A 160 -16.43 -3.73 6.42
C ILE A 160 -14.96 -3.64 6.84
N ALA A 161 -14.11 -3.09 5.97
CA ALA A 161 -12.68 -2.96 6.24
C ALA A 161 -12.06 -1.77 5.52
N ILE A 162 -10.90 -1.30 6.00
CA ILE A 162 -10.12 -0.23 5.36
C ILE A 162 -8.62 -0.42 5.62
N PHE A 163 -7.80 -0.16 4.59
CA PHE A 163 -6.34 -0.20 4.65
C PHE A 163 -5.75 1.16 4.27
N GLY A 164 -4.86 1.69 5.12
CA GLY A 164 -4.03 2.85 4.79
C GLY A 164 -2.65 2.38 4.37
N SER A 165 -2.28 2.57 3.11
CA SER A 165 -1.12 1.93 2.49
C SER A 165 0.24 2.54 2.82
N ASN A 166 0.29 3.63 3.59
CA ASN A 166 1.51 4.22 4.16
C ASN A 166 1.19 4.98 5.45
N GLN A 167 2.19 5.55 6.11
CA GLN A 167 1.99 6.26 7.37
C GLN A 167 0.94 7.38 7.25
N THR A 168 1.04 8.24 6.25
CA THR A 168 0.12 9.37 6.06
C THR A 168 -1.33 8.92 5.89
N THR A 169 -1.57 7.89 5.11
CA THR A 169 -2.93 7.38 4.86
C THR A 169 -3.46 6.56 6.03
N ALA A 170 -2.61 5.83 6.75
CA ALA A 170 -3.00 5.15 7.98
C ALA A 170 -3.37 6.16 9.10
N GLU A 171 -2.62 7.25 9.24
CA GLU A 171 -2.98 8.36 10.13
C GLU A 171 -4.28 9.04 9.68
N GLY A 172 -4.52 9.16 8.37
CA GLY A 172 -5.79 9.63 7.81
C GLY A 172 -6.98 8.75 8.22
N VAL A 173 -6.85 7.43 8.15
CA VAL A 173 -7.87 6.49 8.60
C VAL A 173 -8.16 6.65 10.10
N ILE A 174 -7.12 6.77 10.93
CA ILE A 174 -7.26 7.01 12.38
C ILE A 174 -7.97 8.34 12.64
N THR A 175 -7.56 9.40 11.95
CA THR A 175 -8.15 10.75 12.09
C THR A 175 -9.63 10.77 11.66
N ALA A 176 -9.99 10.09 10.57
CA ALA A 176 -11.38 9.95 10.15
C ALA A 176 -12.24 9.27 11.24
N ASN A 177 -11.65 8.30 11.94
CA ASN A 177 -12.33 7.60 13.03
C ASN A 177 -12.61 8.46 14.26
N GLU A 178 -11.85 9.52 14.51
CA GLU A 178 -12.14 10.45 15.61
C GLU A 178 -13.55 11.06 15.51
N THR A 179 -14.04 11.21 14.26
CA THR A 179 -15.40 11.72 13.99
C THR A 179 -16.43 10.60 13.87
N LEU A 180 -16.10 9.52 13.17
CA LEU A 180 -17.05 8.45 12.85
C LEU A 180 -17.20 7.43 13.98
N ASN A 181 -16.13 7.14 14.72
CA ASN A 181 -16.06 6.15 15.80
C ASN A 181 -16.61 4.77 15.37
N VAL A 182 -16.16 4.27 14.21
CA VAL A 182 -16.64 3.02 13.58
C VAL A 182 -15.57 1.94 13.51
N LEU A 183 -14.28 2.25 13.80
CA LEU A 183 -13.20 1.26 13.77
C LEU A 183 -13.23 0.34 14.99
N GLY A 184 -12.96 -0.93 14.75
CA GLY A 184 -12.82 -1.95 15.79
C GLY A 184 -13.34 -3.31 15.35
N ALA A 185 -13.25 -4.30 16.22
CA ALA A 185 -13.59 -5.69 15.93
C ALA A 185 -15.06 -5.90 15.49
N ASP A 186 -15.98 -5.15 16.08
CA ASP A 186 -17.42 -5.23 15.76
C ASP A 186 -17.83 -4.25 14.65
N GLY A 187 -16.96 -3.33 14.27
CA GLY A 187 -17.20 -2.29 13.25
C GLY A 187 -16.45 -2.54 11.96
N ILE A 188 -15.80 -1.48 11.47
CA ILE A 188 -14.89 -1.52 10.32
C ILE A 188 -13.51 -1.99 10.80
N VAL A 189 -13.03 -3.08 10.23
CA VAL A 189 -11.69 -3.61 10.50
C VAL A 189 -10.65 -2.75 9.76
N ALA A 190 -9.67 -2.21 10.47
CA ALA A 190 -8.67 -1.37 9.85
C ALA A 190 -7.24 -1.90 10.05
N ALA A 191 -6.42 -1.71 9.03
CA ALA A 191 -4.98 -1.96 9.08
C ALA A 191 -4.20 -0.77 8.51
N GLY A 192 -2.95 -0.64 8.92
CA GLY A 192 -2.06 0.43 8.49
C GLY A 192 -0.77 -0.07 7.84
N PHE A 193 0.08 0.90 7.52
CA PHE A 193 1.44 0.69 7.07
C PHE A 193 2.38 1.65 7.79
N ASP A 194 3.65 1.25 7.96
CA ASP A 194 4.63 1.88 8.82
C ASP A 194 4.33 1.73 10.32
N ALA A 195 5.23 2.22 11.18
CA ALA A 195 5.21 2.03 12.64
C ALA A 195 5.29 3.35 13.41
N GLY A 196 4.57 4.38 12.94
CA GLY A 196 4.45 5.66 13.61
C GLY A 196 3.78 5.56 14.99
N ALA A 197 3.96 6.60 15.81
CA ALA A 197 3.35 6.63 17.14
C ALA A 197 1.80 6.57 17.08
N PRO A 198 1.11 7.25 16.13
CA PRO A 198 -0.35 7.13 16.00
C PRO A 198 -0.82 5.72 15.68
N GLN A 199 -0.14 4.99 14.77
CA GLN A 199 -0.50 3.61 14.44
C GLN A 199 -0.35 2.68 15.64
N LYS A 200 0.78 2.79 16.38
CA LYS A 200 0.99 1.98 17.61
C LYS A 200 -0.06 2.27 18.66
N ALA A 201 -0.44 3.53 18.85
CA ALA A 201 -1.51 3.91 19.77
C ALA A 201 -2.87 3.33 19.32
N ALA A 202 -3.19 3.41 18.03
CA ALA A 202 -4.44 2.88 17.47
C ALA A 202 -4.53 1.35 17.56
N ILE A 203 -3.41 0.62 17.36
CA ILE A 203 -3.34 -0.82 17.58
C ILE A 203 -3.60 -1.16 19.05
N ASN A 204 -2.94 -0.47 19.98
CA ASN A 204 -3.16 -0.68 21.43
C ASN A 204 -4.58 -0.34 21.87
N ALA A 205 -5.25 0.59 21.18
CA ALA A 205 -6.65 0.95 21.43
C ALA A 205 -7.66 0.03 20.72
N GLY A 206 -7.21 -0.96 19.94
CA GLY A 206 -8.08 -1.86 19.17
C GLY A 206 -8.75 -1.20 17.96
N GLN A 207 -8.31 -0.03 17.53
CA GLN A 207 -8.81 0.64 16.33
C GLN A 207 -8.20 0.07 15.05
N LEU A 208 -6.91 -0.29 15.08
CA LEU A 208 -6.26 -1.05 14.03
C LEU A 208 -5.98 -2.47 14.53
N ILE A 209 -6.18 -3.46 13.68
CA ILE A 209 -5.82 -4.86 13.98
C ILE A 209 -4.31 -5.10 13.90
N GLY A 210 -3.58 -4.24 13.24
CA GLY A 210 -2.14 -4.27 13.05
C GLY A 210 -1.69 -3.35 11.93
N SER A 211 -0.41 -3.41 11.61
CA SER A 211 0.20 -2.63 10.54
C SER A 211 1.38 -3.39 9.96
N VAL A 212 1.71 -3.14 8.69
CA VAL A 212 2.93 -3.65 8.07
C VAL A 212 4.02 -2.62 8.24
N THR A 213 5.17 -3.01 8.79
CA THR A 213 6.34 -2.13 8.90
C THR A 213 7.44 -2.54 7.93
N GLN A 214 8.35 -1.64 7.66
CA GLN A 214 9.52 -1.84 6.81
C GLN A 214 10.80 -1.52 7.58
N SER A 215 11.96 -1.69 6.95
CA SER A 215 13.27 -1.51 7.60
C SER A 215 14.07 -0.37 6.98
N PRO A 216 13.69 0.91 7.19
CA PRO A 216 14.34 2.05 6.53
C PRO A 216 15.83 2.17 6.91
N LEU A 217 16.20 1.80 8.14
CA LEU A 217 17.59 1.79 8.57
C LEU A 217 18.43 0.82 7.74
N MET A 218 17.93 -0.42 7.54
CA MET A 218 18.66 -1.43 6.77
C MET A 218 18.66 -1.11 5.27
N MET A 219 17.56 -0.53 4.74
CA MET A 219 17.56 -0.02 3.36
C MET A 219 18.67 1.02 3.16
N GLY A 220 18.78 2.00 4.07
CA GLY A 220 19.87 3.00 4.00
C GLY A 220 21.26 2.38 4.10
N TYR A 221 21.46 1.42 5.03
CA TYR A 221 22.69 0.68 5.17
C TYR A 221 23.08 -0.03 3.88
N HIS A 222 22.22 -0.85 3.35
CA HIS A 222 22.48 -1.59 2.12
C HIS A 222 22.64 -0.69 0.89
N CYS A 223 21.88 0.40 0.78
CA CYS A 223 22.01 1.36 -0.30
C CYS A 223 23.42 1.94 -0.39
N VAL A 224 24.02 2.32 0.77
CA VAL A 224 25.41 2.85 0.81
C VAL A 224 26.41 1.78 0.37
N TYR A 225 26.29 0.55 0.85
CA TYR A 225 27.22 -0.53 0.46
C TYR A 225 27.07 -0.91 -1.02
N THR A 226 25.83 -1.00 -1.52
CA THR A 226 25.58 -1.24 -2.94
C THR A 226 26.19 -0.13 -3.82
N LEU A 227 26.08 1.13 -3.37
CA LEU A 227 26.69 2.25 -4.11
C LEU A 227 28.24 2.17 -4.08
N VAL A 228 28.85 1.81 -2.96
CA VAL A 228 30.31 1.60 -2.86
C VAL A 228 30.74 0.48 -3.81
N ASP A 229 30.05 -0.65 -3.81
CA ASP A 229 30.34 -1.77 -4.72
C ASP A 229 30.21 -1.37 -6.19
N ALA A 230 29.18 -0.58 -6.54
CA ALA A 230 29.05 -0.02 -7.89
C ALA A 230 30.22 0.93 -8.26
N CYS A 231 30.66 1.78 -7.34
CA CYS A 231 31.83 2.65 -7.53
C CYS A 231 33.14 1.85 -7.71
N ASP A 232 33.25 0.70 -7.05
CA ASP A 232 34.40 -0.23 -7.20
C ASP A 232 34.33 -1.07 -8.49
N GLY A 233 33.27 -0.87 -9.32
CA GLY A 233 33.07 -1.61 -10.56
C GLY A 233 32.60 -3.05 -10.37
N LYS A 234 32.06 -3.39 -9.21
CA LYS A 234 31.46 -4.70 -8.94
C LYS A 234 30.04 -4.75 -9.54
N GLU A 235 29.60 -5.94 -9.88
CA GLU A 235 28.22 -6.17 -10.27
C GLU A 235 27.30 -5.99 -9.07
N VAL A 236 26.23 -5.20 -9.23
CA VAL A 236 25.18 -4.96 -8.22
C VAL A 236 23.82 -5.25 -8.80
N ALA A 237 22.84 -5.53 -7.97
CA ALA A 237 21.48 -5.85 -8.35
C ALA A 237 20.48 -5.23 -7.36
N ASP A 238 19.22 -5.16 -7.78
CA ASP A 238 18.12 -4.77 -6.91
C ASP A 238 18.06 -5.62 -5.65
N MET A 239 17.78 -4.98 -4.52
CA MET A 239 17.68 -5.62 -3.21
C MET A 239 16.29 -5.38 -2.62
N PRO A 240 15.31 -6.24 -2.92
CA PRO A 240 14.01 -6.21 -2.26
C PRO A 240 14.17 -6.65 -0.79
N MET A 241 13.53 -5.93 0.10
CA MET A 241 13.54 -6.19 1.55
C MET A 241 12.14 -6.51 2.05
N ASP A 242 12.03 -7.42 3.00
CA ASP A 242 10.75 -7.83 3.55
C ASP A 242 10.02 -6.69 4.29
N GLY A 243 8.69 -6.68 4.17
CA GLY A 243 7.80 -6.00 5.08
C GLY A 243 7.31 -6.96 6.18
N TYR A 244 7.07 -6.44 7.38
CA TYR A 244 6.72 -7.26 8.55
C TYR A 244 5.40 -6.80 9.15
N TRP A 245 4.46 -7.74 9.32
CA TRP A 245 3.25 -7.49 10.08
C TRP A 245 3.56 -7.38 11.57
N TYR A 246 2.95 -6.40 12.24
CA TYR A 246 2.98 -6.30 13.69
C TYR A 246 1.59 -5.90 14.23
N ASN A 247 1.29 -6.36 15.44
CA ASN A 247 0.06 -6.10 16.17
C ASN A 247 0.36 -6.05 17.68
N THR A 248 -0.63 -6.30 18.56
CA THR A 248 -0.43 -6.32 20.01
C THR A 248 0.29 -7.57 20.52
N GLU A 249 0.52 -8.59 19.69
CA GLU A 249 1.11 -9.88 20.08
C GLU A 249 2.63 -9.94 19.81
N ASN A 250 3.15 -9.06 18.91
CA ASN A 250 4.57 -9.03 18.52
C ASN A 250 5.15 -7.62 18.34
#